data_6fcb5044faa9790390c08bbce3d9176f
#
_entry.id   6fcb5044faa9790390c08bbce3d9176f
#
_cell.length_a   1.000
_cell.length_b   1.000
_cell.length_c   1.000
_cell.angle_alpha   90.00
_cell.angle_beta   90.00
_cell.angle_gamma   90.00
#
_symmetry.space_group_name_H-M   'P 1'
#
loop_
_entity.id
_entity.type
_entity.pdbx_description
1 polymer ?
#
loop_
_entity_poly.entity_id
_entity_poly.type
_entity_poly.pdbx_seq_one_letter_code
_entity_poly.pdbx_strand_id
1 'polypeptide(L)'
;SLSQGDIVQAKLDSITKGIKGTPGALNGHFDNDVAIGTLLSNCETGVYGYMEESPADNTPVEVASKHEVRTGSAKILTTISGDQAQYYDIEIESINYNQDTASKNMTIKITDETLLEKTGGIVQGMSGSPILQNGKLVGAVTHVFVNEPEKGYAIFSENMLADLVESTAKNRDIAA
;
A
#
# COMPACT_ATOMS: atom_id res chain seq x y z
N SER A 1 -14.98 9.48 -8.80
CA SER A 1 -14.11 9.15 -7.64
C SER A 1 -14.93 9.29 -6.37
N LEU A 2 -14.82 8.33 -5.47
CA LEU A 2 -15.38 8.41 -4.12
C LEU A 2 -14.63 9.53 -3.38
N SER A 3 -15.34 10.58 -2.99
CA SER A 3 -14.77 11.71 -2.23
C SER A 3 -15.16 11.68 -0.75
N GLN A 4 -16.09 10.79 -0.37
CA GLN A 4 -16.55 10.58 1.01
C GLN A 4 -16.93 9.11 1.19
N GLY A 5 -16.73 8.58 2.39
CA GLY A 5 -17.08 7.21 2.75
C GLY A 5 -16.56 6.84 4.14
N ASP A 6 -16.97 5.68 4.60
CA ASP A 6 -16.54 5.14 5.87
C ASP A 6 -15.37 4.18 5.67
N ILE A 7 -14.45 4.16 6.64
CA ILE A 7 -13.42 3.14 6.77
C ILE A 7 -13.97 2.09 7.72
N VAL A 8 -14.02 0.85 7.26
CA VAL A 8 -14.52 -0.29 8.04
C VAL A 8 -13.49 -1.41 8.06
N GLN A 9 -13.55 -2.25 9.07
CA GLN A 9 -12.67 -3.40 9.17
C GLN A 9 -13.09 -4.50 8.18
N ALA A 10 -12.12 -5.10 7.51
CA ALA A 10 -12.33 -6.23 6.61
C ALA A 10 -11.53 -7.45 7.07
N LYS A 11 -12.07 -8.64 6.77
CA LYS A 11 -11.41 -9.93 6.98
C LYS A 11 -11.11 -10.60 5.65
N LEU A 12 -9.95 -11.25 5.57
CA LEU A 12 -9.55 -12.04 4.42
C LEU A 12 -10.19 -13.42 4.47
N ASP A 13 -10.94 -13.78 3.42
CA ASP A 13 -11.58 -15.09 3.27
C ASP A 13 -10.74 -16.06 2.44
N SER A 14 -10.24 -15.59 1.30
CA SER A 14 -9.50 -16.41 0.35
C SER A 14 -8.59 -15.57 -0.55
N ILE A 15 -7.70 -16.25 -1.26
CA ILE A 15 -6.83 -15.65 -2.26
C ILE A 15 -7.10 -16.28 -3.61
N THR A 16 -7.39 -15.45 -4.60
CA THR A 16 -7.32 -15.85 -6.01
C THR A 16 -5.89 -15.62 -6.48
N LYS A 17 -5.19 -16.71 -6.80
CA LYS A 17 -3.78 -16.61 -7.23
C LYS A 17 -3.65 -15.91 -8.57
N GLY A 18 -2.72 -14.97 -8.65
CA GLY A 18 -2.34 -14.30 -9.89
C GLY A 18 -1.53 -15.23 -10.79
N ILE A 19 -1.79 -15.15 -12.09
CA ILE A 19 -1.00 -15.81 -13.13
C ILE A 19 -0.73 -14.82 -14.25
N LYS A 20 0.26 -15.10 -15.08
CA LYS A 20 0.58 -14.26 -16.25
C LYS A 20 -0.67 -13.98 -17.08
N GLY A 21 -0.97 -12.71 -17.30
CA GLY A 21 -2.14 -12.24 -18.05
C GLY A 21 -3.45 -12.17 -17.27
N THR A 22 -3.49 -12.68 -16.02
CA THR A 22 -4.69 -12.62 -15.19
C THR A 22 -4.30 -12.24 -13.76
N PRO A 23 -4.63 -11.02 -13.32
CA PRO A 23 -4.37 -10.59 -11.94
C PRO A 23 -5.13 -11.46 -10.93
N GLY A 24 -4.48 -11.77 -9.82
CA GLY A 24 -5.12 -12.36 -8.67
C GLY A 24 -5.80 -11.33 -7.77
N ALA A 25 -6.43 -11.80 -6.69
CA ALA A 25 -7.10 -10.94 -5.71
C ALA A 25 -7.06 -11.50 -4.30
N LEU A 26 -6.97 -10.62 -3.32
CA LEU A 26 -7.36 -10.89 -1.94
C LEU A 26 -8.89 -10.73 -1.87
N ASN A 27 -9.60 -11.80 -1.54
CA ASN A 27 -11.05 -11.79 -1.40
C ASN A 27 -11.40 -11.74 0.07
N GLY A 28 -12.27 -10.83 0.46
CA GLY A 28 -12.67 -10.65 1.85
C GLY A 28 -14.05 -10.05 1.97
N HIS A 29 -14.51 -9.94 3.19
CA HIS A 29 -15.76 -9.30 3.55
C HIS A 29 -15.54 -8.26 4.65
N PHE A 30 -16.46 -7.34 4.80
CA PHE A 30 -16.48 -6.42 5.94
C PHE A 30 -16.88 -7.18 7.21
N ASP A 31 -16.09 -7.05 8.27
CA ASP A 31 -16.32 -7.77 9.53
C ASP A 31 -17.62 -7.32 10.22
N ASN A 32 -17.92 -6.03 10.10
CA ASN A 32 -19.16 -5.41 10.57
C ASN A 32 -19.36 -4.09 9.81
N ASP A 33 -20.53 -3.46 10.01
CA ASP A 33 -20.86 -2.16 9.42
C ASP A 33 -20.47 -0.97 10.33
N VAL A 34 -19.61 -1.21 11.34
CA VAL A 34 -19.14 -0.15 12.24
C VAL A 34 -17.99 0.59 11.58
N ALA A 35 -18.18 1.87 11.35
CA ALA A 35 -17.11 2.74 10.87
C ALA A 35 -16.05 2.90 11.96
N ILE A 36 -14.78 2.71 11.59
CA ILE A 36 -13.60 2.94 12.41
C ILE A 36 -12.87 4.21 11.98
N GLY A 37 -13.35 4.86 10.94
CA GLY A 37 -12.83 6.10 10.42
C GLY A 37 -13.61 6.62 9.22
N THR A 38 -13.17 7.78 8.72
CA THR A 38 -13.84 8.48 7.61
C THR A 38 -12.84 8.82 6.52
N LEU A 39 -13.22 8.58 5.26
CA LEU A 39 -12.47 8.98 4.08
C LEU A 39 -12.54 10.50 3.90
N LEU A 40 -11.39 11.16 3.74
CA LEU A 40 -11.28 12.60 3.49
C LEU A 40 -10.90 12.92 2.04
N SER A 41 -10.07 12.09 1.42
CA SER A 41 -9.60 12.30 0.05
C SER A 41 -9.27 10.97 -0.62
N ASN A 42 -9.54 10.91 -1.91
CA ASN A 42 -9.13 9.82 -2.79
C ASN A 42 -8.53 10.43 -4.07
N CYS A 43 -7.24 10.27 -4.26
CA CYS A 43 -6.49 10.84 -5.36
C CYS A 43 -5.50 9.82 -5.95
N GLU A 44 -4.66 10.25 -6.90
CA GLU A 44 -3.71 9.38 -7.59
C GLU A 44 -2.66 8.76 -6.65
N THR A 45 -2.31 9.44 -5.57
CA THR A 45 -1.27 9.00 -4.63
C THR A 45 -1.80 8.09 -3.52
N GLY A 46 -3.13 8.00 -3.36
CA GLY A 46 -3.74 7.11 -2.38
C GLY A 46 -5.07 7.60 -1.83
N VAL A 47 -5.45 6.94 -0.76
CA VAL A 47 -6.65 7.22 0.03
C VAL A 47 -6.22 7.79 1.37
N TYR A 48 -6.81 8.92 1.77
CA TYR A 48 -6.50 9.62 3.01
C TYR A 48 -7.75 9.76 3.83
N GLY A 49 -7.62 9.53 5.13
CA GLY A 49 -8.77 9.56 6.02
C GLY A 49 -8.37 9.83 7.46
N TYR A 50 -9.38 9.94 8.29
CA TYR A 50 -9.24 10.02 9.73
C TYR A 50 -9.69 8.71 10.35
N MET A 51 -8.93 8.20 11.32
CA MET A 51 -9.32 7.05 12.13
C MET A 51 -9.49 7.47 13.58
N GLU A 52 -10.53 6.97 14.24
CA GLU A 52 -10.80 7.27 15.65
C GLU A 52 -9.78 6.60 16.56
N GLU A 53 -9.42 5.36 16.24
CA GLU A 53 -8.40 4.57 16.94
C GLU A 53 -7.45 3.92 15.92
N SER A 54 -6.18 3.80 16.27
CA SER A 54 -5.24 3.05 15.43
C SER A 54 -5.50 1.55 15.56
N PRO A 55 -5.76 0.82 14.49
CA PRO A 55 -5.96 -0.62 14.54
C PRO A 55 -4.65 -1.40 14.72
N ALA A 56 -3.51 -0.72 14.63
CA ALA A 56 -2.19 -1.31 14.69
C ALA A 56 -1.47 -0.98 16.00
N ASP A 57 -0.42 -1.75 16.29
CA ASP A 57 0.54 -1.39 17.30
C ASP A 57 1.13 0.00 17.00
N ASN A 58 1.09 0.89 17.99
CA ASN A 58 1.49 2.29 17.84
C ASN A 58 3.02 2.50 17.87
N THR A 59 3.80 1.53 17.41
CA THR A 59 5.25 1.69 17.26
C THR A 59 5.55 2.61 16.06
N PRO A 60 6.09 3.82 16.28
CA PRO A 60 6.39 4.72 15.17
C PRO A 60 7.47 4.13 14.25
N VAL A 61 7.28 4.30 12.95
CA VAL A 61 8.28 3.96 11.94
C VAL A 61 8.78 5.24 11.28
N GLU A 62 10.10 5.39 11.18
CA GLU A 62 10.72 6.54 10.50
C GLU A 62 10.39 6.48 9.00
N VAL A 63 10.03 7.63 8.43
CA VAL A 63 9.80 7.77 6.99
C VAL A 63 11.09 8.18 6.30
N ALA A 64 11.51 7.42 5.31
CA ALA A 64 12.66 7.77 4.48
C ALA A 64 12.30 8.87 3.50
N SER A 65 13.24 9.80 3.26
CA SER A 65 13.14 10.66 2.09
C SER A 65 13.37 9.84 0.82
N LYS A 66 12.82 10.28 -0.31
CA LYS A 66 13.00 9.59 -1.60
C LYS A 66 14.46 9.42 -2.00
N HIS A 67 15.36 10.32 -1.52
CA HIS A 67 16.79 10.25 -1.79
C HIS A 67 17.54 9.23 -0.93
N GLU A 68 16.91 8.67 0.10
CA GLU A 68 17.46 7.58 0.91
C GLU A 68 17.12 6.21 0.34
N VAL A 69 16.08 6.12 -0.50
CA VAL A 69 15.66 4.86 -1.14
C VAL A 69 16.75 4.34 -2.07
N ARG A 70 17.01 3.05 -2.03
CA ARG A 70 18.01 2.38 -2.87
C ARG A 70 17.42 1.15 -3.56
N THR A 71 17.94 0.80 -4.72
CA THR A 71 17.70 -0.52 -5.32
C THR A 71 18.29 -1.62 -4.44
N GLY A 72 17.67 -2.80 -4.48
CA GLY A 72 18.06 -3.97 -3.68
C GLY A 72 16.98 -4.37 -2.67
N SER A 73 17.39 -5.13 -1.65
CA SER A 73 16.49 -5.78 -0.70
C SER A 73 15.64 -4.80 0.08
N ALA A 74 14.36 -5.14 0.22
CA ALA A 74 13.36 -4.45 1.02
C ALA A 74 12.30 -5.46 1.51
N LYS A 75 11.33 -5.02 2.28
CA LYS A 75 10.22 -5.84 2.76
C LYS A 75 8.89 -5.17 2.49
N ILE A 76 7.90 -5.97 2.14
CA ILE A 76 6.50 -5.56 2.09
C ILE A 76 5.77 -6.10 3.32
N LEU A 77 4.89 -5.29 3.92
CA LEU A 77 4.01 -5.72 5.01
C LEU A 77 2.60 -5.91 4.44
N THR A 78 2.09 -7.14 4.47
CA THR A 78 0.77 -7.45 3.93
C THR A 78 0.13 -8.65 4.64
N THR A 79 -1.21 -8.74 4.59
CA THR A 79 -1.96 -9.86 5.16
C THR A 79 -2.35 -10.82 4.04
N ILE A 80 -1.85 -12.06 4.12
CA ILE A 80 -2.21 -13.15 3.18
C ILE A 80 -2.74 -14.39 3.89
N SER A 81 -2.90 -14.33 5.20
CA SER A 81 -3.48 -15.40 6.02
C SER A 81 -3.86 -14.84 7.38
N GLY A 82 -5.06 -15.23 7.87
CA GLY A 82 -5.55 -14.71 9.15
C GLY A 82 -5.86 -13.21 9.10
N ASP A 83 -5.64 -12.53 10.20
CA ASP A 83 -5.94 -11.12 10.44
C ASP A 83 -4.70 -10.24 10.70
N GLN A 84 -3.49 -10.85 10.68
CA GLN A 84 -2.25 -10.15 10.97
C GLN A 84 -1.37 -10.00 9.72
N ALA A 85 -0.90 -8.77 9.49
CA ALA A 85 0.08 -8.48 8.48
C ALA A 85 1.46 -9.07 8.86
N GLN A 86 2.17 -9.59 7.86
CA GLN A 86 3.50 -10.14 7.99
C GLN A 86 4.45 -9.52 6.96
N TYR A 87 5.74 -9.53 7.28
CA TYR A 87 6.78 -9.06 6.38
C TYR A 87 7.18 -10.15 5.39
N TYR A 88 7.24 -9.78 4.11
CA TYR A 88 7.73 -10.64 3.02
C TYR A 88 8.85 -9.95 2.26
N ASP A 89 9.79 -10.73 1.77
CA ASP A 89 10.97 -10.21 1.07
C ASP A 89 10.63 -9.77 -0.35
N ILE A 90 11.13 -8.60 -0.71
CA ILE A 90 11.03 -8.02 -2.05
C ILE A 90 12.38 -7.42 -2.46
N GLU A 91 12.51 -7.11 -3.73
CA GLU A 91 13.60 -6.32 -4.29
C GLU A 91 13.06 -5.05 -4.95
N ILE A 92 13.68 -3.91 -4.68
CA ILE A 92 13.48 -2.68 -5.45
C ILE A 92 14.42 -2.75 -6.65
N GLU A 93 13.87 -3.03 -7.84
CA GLU A 93 14.66 -3.21 -9.08
C GLU A 93 15.09 -1.87 -9.68
N SER A 94 14.23 -0.87 -9.63
CA SER A 94 14.52 0.45 -10.19
C SER A 94 13.77 1.57 -9.47
N ILE A 95 14.30 2.79 -9.57
CA ILE A 95 13.76 3.99 -8.95
C ILE A 95 13.59 5.06 -10.04
N ASN A 96 12.40 5.65 -10.07
CA ASN A 96 12.04 6.75 -10.95
C ASN A 96 11.67 7.99 -10.13
N TYR A 97 12.45 9.04 -10.24
CA TYR A 97 12.24 10.32 -9.56
C TYR A 97 11.36 11.30 -10.35
N ASN A 98 10.83 10.89 -11.52
CA ASN A 98 9.98 11.75 -12.32
C ASN A 98 8.67 12.04 -11.59
N GLN A 99 8.37 13.31 -11.38
CA GLN A 99 7.16 13.77 -10.69
C GLN A 99 5.88 13.57 -11.52
N ASP A 100 5.98 13.47 -12.85
CA ASP A 100 4.83 13.22 -13.72
C ASP A 100 4.22 11.83 -13.54
N THR A 101 4.89 10.96 -12.77
CA THR A 101 4.44 9.61 -12.45
C THR A 101 4.36 9.39 -10.95
N ALA A 102 3.56 10.20 -10.26
CA ALA A 102 3.53 10.26 -8.80
C ALA A 102 3.33 8.92 -8.10
N SER A 103 2.58 7.99 -8.71
CA SER A 103 2.26 6.65 -8.15
C SER A 103 3.16 5.51 -8.67
N LYS A 104 4.20 5.80 -9.50
CA LYS A 104 5.07 4.79 -10.14
C LYS A 104 6.55 5.13 -9.97
N ASN A 105 6.95 5.34 -8.73
CA ASN A 105 8.32 5.78 -8.41
C ASN A 105 9.32 4.64 -8.28
N MET A 106 8.87 3.44 -7.97
CA MET A 106 9.71 2.26 -7.85
C MET A 106 9.12 1.11 -8.66
N THR A 107 10.00 0.31 -9.29
CA THR A 107 9.63 -1.03 -9.74
C THR A 107 10.09 -2.01 -8.66
N ILE A 108 9.19 -2.84 -8.18
CA ILE A 108 9.45 -3.84 -7.16
C ILE A 108 9.21 -5.24 -7.71
N LYS A 109 9.92 -6.22 -7.14
CA LYS A 109 9.76 -7.64 -7.42
C LYS A 109 9.60 -8.41 -6.11
N ILE A 110 8.59 -9.27 -6.03
CA ILE A 110 8.45 -10.21 -4.92
C ILE A 110 9.54 -11.28 -5.06
N THR A 111 10.29 -11.51 -3.97
CA THR A 111 11.33 -12.55 -3.88
C THR A 111 11.02 -13.59 -2.83
N ASP A 112 10.03 -13.33 -1.97
CA ASP A 112 9.58 -14.25 -0.93
C ASP A 112 8.83 -15.45 -1.53
N GLU A 113 9.36 -16.66 -1.30
CA GLU A 113 8.79 -17.90 -1.84
C GLU A 113 7.39 -18.18 -1.29
N THR A 114 7.14 -17.90 0.01
CA THR A 114 5.83 -18.13 0.65
C THR A 114 4.76 -17.23 0.05
N LEU A 115 5.10 -15.95 -0.18
CA LEU A 115 4.18 -15.01 -0.81
C LEU A 115 3.89 -15.42 -2.25
N LEU A 116 4.92 -15.77 -3.03
CA LEU A 116 4.78 -16.25 -4.42
C LEU A 116 3.96 -17.53 -4.51
N GLU A 117 4.18 -18.49 -3.61
CA GLU A 117 3.41 -19.73 -3.59
C GLU A 117 1.93 -19.47 -3.34
N LYS A 118 1.58 -18.60 -2.40
CA LYS A 118 0.18 -18.31 -2.04
C LYS A 118 -0.53 -17.39 -3.02
N THR A 119 0.13 -16.33 -3.48
CA THR A 119 -0.52 -15.27 -4.28
C THR A 119 -0.15 -15.30 -5.76
N GLY A 120 0.97 -15.91 -6.13
CA GLY A 120 1.53 -15.85 -7.49
C GLY A 120 2.19 -14.52 -7.84
N GLY A 121 2.29 -13.60 -6.87
CA GLY A 121 2.86 -12.27 -7.02
C GLY A 121 2.03 -11.19 -6.35
N ILE A 122 2.08 -9.98 -6.87
CA ILE A 122 1.25 -8.86 -6.42
C ILE A 122 -0.18 -9.08 -6.92
N VAL A 123 -1.15 -9.05 -6.02
CA VAL A 123 -2.57 -9.27 -6.35
C VAL A 123 -3.43 -8.07 -5.95
N GLN A 124 -4.63 -7.96 -6.53
CA GLN A 124 -5.60 -6.94 -6.12
C GLN A 124 -5.88 -7.03 -4.62
N GLY A 125 -5.94 -5.90 -3.95
CA GLY A 125 -6.04 -5.80 -2.49
C GLY A 125 -4.69 -5.56 -1.80
N MET A 126 -3.55 -5.78 -2.46
CA MET A 126 -2.23 -5.45 -1.91
C MET A 126 -1.83 -3.98 -2.12
N SER A 127 -2.57 -3.21 -2.91
CA SER A 127 -2.31 -1.77 -3.07
C SER A 127 -2.40 -1.07 -1.70
N GLY A 128 -1.43 -0.20 -1.40
CA GLY A 128 -1.27 0.43 -0.10
C GLY A 128 -0.44 -0.37 0.90
N SER A 129 -0.06 -1.62 0.62
CA SER A 129 0.86 -2.39 1.47
C SER A 129 2.18 -1.64 1.63
N PRO A 130 2.61 -1.32 2.88
CA PRO A 130 3.81 -0.53 3.11
C PRO A 130 5.08 -1.30 2.76
N ILE A 131 6.06 -0.56 2.25
CA ILE A 131 7.39 -1.07 1.91
C ILE A 131 8.41 -0.48 2.87
N LEU A 132 9.19 -1.35 3.48
CA LEU A 132 10.25 -0.97 4.41
C LEU A 132 11.62 -1.36 3.86
N GLN A 133 12.57 -0.44 3.98
CA GLN A 133 13.98 -0.66 3.68
C GLN A 133 14.83 -0.10 4.81
N ASN A 134 15.75 -0.89 5.34
CA ASN A 134 16.61 -0.50 6.48
C ASN A 134 15.84 0.01 7.72
N GLY A 135 14.65 -0.56 7.98
CA GLY A 135 13.79 -0.16 9.10
C GLY A 135 12.97 1.10 8.90
N LYS A 136 13.06 1.76 7.73
CA LYS A 136 12.30 2.96 7.39
C LYS A 136 11.20 2.67 6.39
N LEU A 137 10.09 3.39 6.49
CA LEU A 137 9.01 3.38 5.50
C LEU A 137 9.46 4.14 4.24
N VAL A 138 9.62 3.43 3.13
CA VAL A 138 10.07 4.00 1.85
C VAL A 138 8.94 4.23 0.85
N GLY A 139 7.81 3.53 1.01
CA GLY A 139 6.70 3.66 0.07
C GLY A 139 5.60 2.64 0.32
N ALA A 140 4.73 2.51 -0.68
CA ALA A 140 3.64 1.53 -0.70
C ALA A 140 3.41 0.98 -2.11
N VAL A 141 2.92 -0.25 -2.19
CA VAL A 141 2.53 -0.89 -3.47
C VAL A 141 1.39 -0.14 -4.11
N THR A 142 1.43 0.02 -5.43
CA THR A 142 0.35 0.69 -6.20
C THR A 142 -0.25 -0.19 -7.28
N HIS A 143 0.55 -0.78 -8.16
CA HIS A 143 0.05 -1.51 -9.33
C HIS A 143 0.84 -2.81 -9.55
N VAL A 144 0.17 -3.84 -10.07
CA VAL A 144 0.80 -5.08 -10.54
C VAL A 144 1.08 -5.01 -12.04
N PHE A 145 2.13 -5.69 -12.49
CA PHE A 145 2.36 -5.95 -13.90
C PHE A 145 1.56 -7.18 -14.33
N VAL A 146 0.56 -6.99 -15.17
CA VAL A 146 -0.37 -8.07 -15.55
C VAL A 146 0.35 -9.28 -16.19
N ASN A 147 1.40 -9.04 -16.95
CA ASN A 147 2.18 -10.08 -17.61
C ASN A 147 3.34 -10.64 -16.79
N GLU A 148 3.70 -10.00 -15.69
CA GLU A 148 4.76 -10.38 -14.75
C GLU A 148 4.25 -10.12 -13.31
N PRO A 149 3.32 -10.95 -12.81
CA PRO A 149 2.62 -10.65 -11.55
C PRO A 149 3.54 -10.59 -10.32
N GLU A 150 4.72 -11.19 -10.39
CA GLU A 150 5.75 -11.02 -9.36
C GLU A 150 6.31 -9.60 -9.30
N LYS A 151 6.05 -8.75 -10.30
CA LYS A 151 6.50 -7.35 -10.37
C LYS A 151 5.36 -6.36 -10.31
N GLY A 152 5.69 -5.14 -9.90
CA GLY A 152 4.74 -4.03 -9.90
C GLY A 152 5.40 -2.70 -9.61
N TYR A 153 4.56 -1.68 -9.53
CA TYR A 153 4.97 -0.34 -9.14
C TYR A 153 4.69 -0.09 -7.66
N ALA A 154 5.47 0.85 -7.12
CA ALA A 154 5.25 1.42 -5.80
C ALA A 154 5.48 2.94 -5.83
N ILE A 155 4.81 3.63 -4.92
CA ILE A 155 4.93 5.07 -4.68
C ILE A 155 5.90 5.35 -3.54
N PHE A 156 6.60 6.49 -3.57
CA PHE A 156 7.34 6.98 -2.40
C PHE A 156 6.40 7.39 -1.27
N SER A 157 6.75 7.04 -0.04
CA SER A 157 6.05 7.53 1.17
C SER A 157 6.06 9.06 1.27
N GLU A 158 7.12 9.72 0.83
CA GLU A 158 7.25 11.18 0.80
C GLU A 158 6.16 11.82 -0.07
N ASN A 159 5.82 11.22 -1.24
CA ASN A 159 4.76 11.74 -2.10
C ASN A 159 3.37 11.59 -1.44
N MET A 160 3.12 10.46 -0.76
CA MET A 160 1.87 10.27 -0.02
C MET A 160 1.73 11.27 1.12
N LEU A 161 2.80 11.54 1.88
CA LEU A 161 2.78 12.48 2.98
C LEU A 161 2.57 13.93 2.51
N ALA A 162 3.11 14.32 1.37
CA ALA A 162 2.87 15.64 0.80
C ALA A 162 1.37 15.87 0.54
N ASP A 163 0.69 14.90 -0.06
CA ASP A 163 -0.74 14.99 -0.34
C ASP A 163 -1.61 14.87 0.93
N LEU A 164 -1.17 14.12 1.93
CA LEU A 164 -1.82 14.09 3.25
C LEU A 164 -1.86 15.48 3.88
N VAL A 165 -0.73 16.22 3.87
CA VAL A 165 -0.64 17.56 4.42
C VAL A 165 -1.57 18.52 3.65
N GLU A 166 -1.58 18.46 2.33
CA GLU A 166 -2.46 19.27 1.48
C GLU A 166 -3.95 18.97 1.72
N SER A 167 -4.32 17.70 1.82
CA SER A 167 -5.70 17.27 2.07
C SER A 167 -6.20 17.73 3.43
N THR A 168 -5.36 17.69 4.46
CA THR A 168 -5.72 18.15 5.81
C THR A 168 -5.83 19.67 5.89
N ALA A 169 -5.02 20.42 5.17
CA ALA A 169 -5.12 21.87 5.09
C ALA A 169 -6.44 22.32 4.45
N LYS A 170 -6.80 21.74 3.30
CA LYS A 170 -8.07 22.05 2.60
C LYS A 170 -9.31 21.78 3.46
N ASN A 171 -9.31 20.73 4.27
CA ASN A 171 -10.44 20.41 5.15
C ASN A 171 -10.58 21.36 6.35
N ARG A 172 -9.48 21.97 6.83
CA ARG A 172 -9.53 23.00 7.88
C ARG A 172 -10.19 24.29 7.40
N ASP A 173 -9.95 24.68 6.14
CA ASP A 173 -10.51 25.88 5.54
C ASP A 173 -12.02 25.75 5.22
N ILE A 174 -12.54 24.53 5.11
CA ILE A 174 -13.97 24.25 4.89
C ILE A 174 -14.75 24.23 6.22
N ALA A 175 -14.09 23.96 7.34
CA ALA A 175 -14.69 23.87 8.67
C ALA A 175 -14.64 25.19 9.47
N ALA A 176 -14.06 26.24 8.92
CA ALA A 176 -13.98 27.60 9.48
C ALA A 176 -14.96 28.56 8.78
#